data_b122ae7b16bedc150192ef1f7f71e142
#
_entry.id   b122ae7b16bedc150192ef1f7f71e142
#
_cell.length_a   1.000
_cell.length_b   1.000
_cell.length_c   1.000
_cell.angle_alpha   90.00
_cell.angle_beta   90.00
_cell.angle_gamma   90.00
#
_symmetry.space_group_name_H-M   'P 1'
#
loop_
_entity.id
_entity.type
_entity.pdbx_description
1 polymer ?
#
loop_
_entity_poly.entity_id
_entity_poly.type
_entity_poly.pdbx_seq_one_letter_code
_entity_poly.pdbx_strand_id
1 'polypeptide(L)'
;IRVLAGDIDGHTGPGKSQTPMSIAHVTVMPGASVSIPWNPLFNALAFVLAGAGTVGEGDFAAPIKTSQLAVFGSGDRIVLTANPTQDSRTTAFEVFLLGGQPIREQVVQYGPFVMNDKQGVIQAMEDFQHGRFGHIPPDAIQPFRG
;
A
#
# COMPACT_ATOMS: atom_id res chain seq x y z
N ILE A 1 -14.20 -1.00 -5.66
CA ILE A 1 -12.75 -1.23 -5.62
C ILE A 1 -12.15 -0.61 -6.86
N ARG A 2 -11.08 0.17 -6.67
CA ARG A 2 -10.28 0.75 -7.75
C ARG A 2 -8.87 0.15 -7.66
N VAL A 3 -8.50 -0.70 -8.60
CA VAL A 3 -7.13 -1.25 -8.68
C VAL A 3 -6.22 -0.18 -9.28
N LEU A 4 -5.13 0.14 -8.59
CA LEU A 4 -4.16 1.18 -8.96
C LEU A 4 -2.90 0.57 -9.58
N ALA A 5 -2.47 -0.59 -9.12
CA ALA A 5 -1.35 -1.33 -9.67
C ALA A 5 -1.55 -2.84 -9.46
N GLY A 6 -0.95 -3.64 -10.34
CA GLY A 6 -1.08 -5.10 -10.32
C GLY A 6 -2.46 -5.57 -10.71
N ASP A 7 -2.80 -6.78 -10.30
CA ASP A 7 -4.07 -7.44 -10.58
C ASP A 7 -4.76 -7.86 -9.28
N ILE A 8 -6.06 -7.68 -9.21
CA ILE A 8 -6.93 -8.19 -8.14
C ILE A 8 -8.17 -8.75 -8.82
N ASP A 9 -8.41 -10.04 -8.70
CA ASP A 9 -9.58 -10.75 -9.24
C ASP A 9 -9.81 -10.50 -10.76
N GLY A 10 -8.71 -10.54 -11.53
CA GLY A 10 -8.74 -10.33 -12.97
C GLY A 10 -8.88 -8.85 -13.41
N HIS A 11 -8.87 -7.91 -12.47
CA HIS A 11 -8.89 -6.49 -12.77
C HIS A 11 -7.50 -5.88 -12.61
N THR A 12 -6.92 -5.42 -13.72
CA THR A 12 -5.57 -4.88 -13.77
C THR A 12 -5.55 -3.37 -13.63
N GLY A 13 -4.72 -2.86 -12.71
CA GLY A 13 -4.49 -1.43 -12.54
C GLY A 13 -3.46 -0.87 -13.55
N PRO A 14 -3.43 0.46 -13.77
CA PRO A 14 -2.52 1.10 -14.72
C PRO A 14 -1.05 1.12 -14.24
N GLY A 15 -0.81 1.03 -12.94
CA GLY A 15 0.54 1.05 -12.36
C GLY A 15 1.32 -0.22 -12.68
N LYS A 16 2.59 -0.04 -13.07
CA LYS A 16 3.52 -1.14 -13.36
C LYS A 16 4.60 -1.20 -12.30
N SER A 17 5.03 -2.40 -11.95
CA SER A 17 6.12 -2.65 -11.01
C SER A 17 7.05 -3.73 -11.52
N GLN A 18 8.31 -3.72 -11.08
CA GLN A 18 9.31 -4.75 -11.41
C GLN A 18 9.00 -6.06 -10.67
N THR A 19 8.65 -5.97 -9.38
CA THR A 19 8.23 -7.10 -8.57
C THR A 19 6.70 -7.13 -8.51
N PRO A 20 6.06 -8.32 -8.64
CA PRO A 20 4.61 -8.43 -8.57
C PRO A 20 4.06 -7.81 -7.28
N MET A 21 3.12 -6.90 -7.43
CA MET A 21 2.44 -6.22 -6.33
C MET A 21 1.00 -5.90 -6.70
N SER A 22 0.16 -5.68 -5.71
CA SER A 22 -1.21 -5.20 -5.90
C SER A 22 -1.49 -4.02 -4.97
N ILE A 23 -2.04 -2.96 -5.54
CA ILE A 23 -2.47 -1.76 -4.82
C ILE A 23 -3.89 -1.43 -5.23
N ALA A 24 -4.78 -1.26 -4.27
CA ALA A 24 -6.15 -0.85 -4.51
C ALA A 24 -6.66 0.16 -3.49
N HIS A 25 -7.56 1.02 -3.93
CA HIS A 25 -8.43 1.83 -3.09
C HIS A 25 -9.80 1.15 -3.01
N VAL A 26 -10.25 0.87 -1.79
CA VAL A 26 -11.51 0.20 -1.51
C VAL A 26 -12.41 1.13 -0.73
N THR A 27 -13.63 1.33 -1.23
CA THR A 27 -14.70 2.07 -0.55
C THR A 27 -15.78 1.08 -0.16
N VAL A 28 -16.02 0.95 1.13
CA VAL A 28 -17.06 0.06 1.69
C VAL A 28 -18.15 0.91 2.30
N MET A 29 -19.38 0.72 1.81
CA MET A 29 -20.55 1.47 2.29
C MET A 29 -20.89 1.09 3.75
N PRO A 30 -21.48 1.99 4.54
CA PRO A 30 -21.86 1.72 5.92
C PRO A 30 -22.64 0.42 6.07
N GLY A 31 -22.21 -0.44 6.99
CA GLY A 31 -22.83 -1.75 7.26
C GLY A 31 -22.55 -2.83 6.21
N ALA A 32 -21.89 -2.50 5.10
CA ALA A 32 -21.52 -3.49 4.09
C ALA A 32 -20.21 -4.21 4.43
N SER A 33 -20.04 -5.39 3.83
CA SER A 33 -18.81 -6.19 3.88
C SER A 33 -18.36 -6.54 2.48
N VAL A 34 -17.07 -6.62 2.27
CA VAL A 34 -16.46 -7.08 1.02
C VAL A 34 -15.37 -8.10 1.31
N SER A 35 -15.34 -9.18 0.54
CA SER A 35 -14.27 -10.18 0.53
C SER A 35 -13.51 -10.05 -0.78
N ILE A 36 -12.21 -9.80 -0.68
CA ILE A 36 -11.34 -9.51 -1.82
C ILE A 36 -10.35 -10.67 -1.95
N PRO A 37 -10.37 -11.43 -3.06
CA PRO A 37 -9.37 -12.46 -3.32
C PRO A 37 -7.96 -11.88 -3.29
N TRP A 38 -7.05 -12.57 -2.62
CA TRP A 38 -5.67 -12.12 -2.48
C TRP A 38 -4.70 -13.25 -2.76
N ASN A 39 -3.60 -12.93 -3.41
CA ASN A 39 -2.57 -13.94 -3.67
C ASN A 39 -1.92 -14.38 -2.35
N PRO A 40 -2.03 -15.67 -1.96
CA PRO A 40 -1.51 -16.15 -0.67
C PRO A 40 0.01 -16.08 -0.52
N LEU A 41 0.73 -15.86 -1.63
CA LEU A 41 2.18 -15.66 -1.63
C LEU A 41 2.59 -14.20 -1.43
N PHE A 42 1.63 -13.27 -1.42
CA PHE A 42 1.90 -11.85 -1.22
C PHE A 42 1.75 -11.48 0.26
N ASN A 43 2.62 -10.59 0.73
CA ASN A 43 2.33 -9.82 1.92
C ASN A 43 1.11 -8.93 1.66
N ALA A 44 0.36 -8.61 2.72
CA ALA A 44 -0.79 -7.74 2.61
C ALA A 44 -0.88 -6.80 3.81
N LEU A 45 -1.28 -5.57 3.55
CA LEU A 45 -1.59 -4.59 4.56
C LEU A 45 -2.75 -3.69 4.12
N ALA A 46 -3.50 -3.19 5.09
CA ALA A 46 -4.59 -2.26 4.90
C ALA A 46 -4.35 -1.00 5.70
N PHE A 47 -4.35 0.16 5.04
CA PHE A 47 -4.28 1.46 5.69
C PHE A 47 -5.61 2.18 5.54
N VAL A 48 -6.20 2.61 6.67
CA VAL A 48 -7.50 3.30 6.66
C VAL A 48 -7.32 4.77 6.36
N LEU A 49 -7.87 5.22 5.24
CA LEU A 49 -7.89 6.61 4.82
C LEU A 49 -8.98 7.40 5.52
N ALA A 50 -10.17 6.81 5.66
CA ALA A 50 -11.32 7.45 6.29
C ALA A 50 -12.29 6.40 6.85
N GLY A 51 -13.01 6.77 7.90
CA GLY A 51 -14.03 5.92 8.51
C GLY A 51 -13.50 4.89 9.49
N ALA A 52 -14.36 3.92 9.82
CA ALA A 52 -14.06 2.85 10.74
C ALA A 52 -14.79 1.56 10.36
N GLY A 53 -14.21 0.44 10.74
CA GLY A 53 -14.77 -0.87 10.43
C GLY A 53 -13.97 -1.98 11.10
N THR A 54 -14.03 -3.17 10.53
CA THR A 54 -13.22 -4.32 10.92
C THR A 54 -12.45 -4.85 9.71
N VAL A 55 -11.26 -5.40 9.97
CA VAL A 55 -10.47 -6.19 9.03
C VAL A 55 -10.42 -7.63 9.51
N GLY A 56 -10.44 -8.58 8.56
CA GLY A 56 -10.51 -10.00 8.89
C GLY A 56 -11.93 -10.50 9.14
N GLU A 57 -12.06 -11.77 9.51
CA GLU A 57 -13.34 -12.43 9.76
C GLU A 57 -13.27 -13.38 10.96
N GLY A 58 -14.43 -13.70 11.54
CA GLY A 58 -14.55 -14.61 12.70
C GLY A 58 -13.68 -14.15 13.87
N ASP A 59 -12.93 -15.08 14.45
CA ASP A 59 -12.05 -14.83 15.61
C ASP A 59 -10.84 -13.95 15.27
N PHE A 60 -10.55 -13.73 13.99
CA PHE A 60 -9.48 -12.87 13.50
C PHE A 60 -9.96 -11.46 13.12
N ALA A 61 -11.25 -11.17 13.29
CA ALA A 61 -11.78 -9.85 13.02
C ALA A 61 -11.26 -8.83 14.04
N ALA A 62 -10.64 -7.76 13.56
CA ALA A 62 -10.09 -6.71 14.40
C ALA A 62 -10.66 -5.35 14.02
N PRO A 63 -11.07 -4.51 14.99
CA PRO A 63 -11.54 -3.16 14.70
C PRO A 63 -10.39 -2.28 14.22
N ILE A 64 -10.70 -1.42 13.24
CA ILE A 64 -9.74 -0.48 12.67
C ILE A 64 -10.44 0.83 12.30
N LYS A 65 -9.71 1.94 12.36
CA LYS A 65 -10.23 3.27 12.04
C LYS A 65 -9.19 4.13 11.35
N THR A 66 -9.61 5.30 10.91
CA THR A 66 -8.77 6.30 10.21
C THR A 66 -7.36 6.40 10.79
N SER A 67 -6.37 6.43 9.92
CA SER A 67 -4.92 6.51 10.19
C SER A 67 -4.32 5.27 10.87
N GLN A 68 -5.04 4.17 10.94
CA GLN A 68 -4.51 2.90 11.43
C GLN A 68 -4.12 1.98 10.27
N LEU A 69 -3.13 1.14 10.55
CA LEU A 69 -2.59 0.14 9.63
C LEU A 69 -2.81 -1.25 10.21
N ALA A 70 -3.37 -2.15 9.41
CA ALA A 70 -3.38 -3.58 9.68
C ALA A 70 -2.38 -4.30 8.78
N VAL A 71 -1.62 -5.22 9.35
CA VAL A 71 -0.76 -6.14 8.60
C VAL A 71 -1.37 -7.53 8.71
N PHE A 72 -1.64 -8.15 7.57
CA PHE A 72 -2.28 -9.46 7.54
C PHE A 72 -1.26 -10.60 7.61
N GLY A 73 -1.69 -11.71 8.19
CA GLY A 73 -0.99 -12.98 8.07
C GLY A 73 -1.23 -13.64 6.71
N SER A 74 -0.84 -14.91 6.59
CA SER A 74 -1.09 -15.70 5.38
C SER A 74 -2.58 -15.95 5.19
N GLY A 75 -3.05 -15.84 3.94
CA GLY A 75 -4.45 -16.06 3.58
C GLY A 75 -4.66 -15.87 2.09
N ASP A 76 -5.83 -16.26 1.62
CA ASP A 76 -6.24 -16.19 0.21
C ASP A 76 -7.28 -15.09 -0.07
N ARG A 77 -7.66 -14.33 0.98
CA ARG A 77 -8.60 -13.22 0.87
C ARG A 77 -8.41 -12.20 1.97
N ILE A 78 -8.86 -10.98 1.72
CA ILE A 78 -8.96 -9.89 2.69
C ILE A 78 -10.44 -9.54 2.86
N VAL A 79 -10.92 -9.57 4.09
CA VAL A 79 -12.29 -9.18 4.44
C VAL A 79 -12.27 -7.82 5.12
N LEU A 80 -13.10 -6.91 4.62
CA LEU A 80 -13.31 -5.57 5.17
C LEU A 80 -14.79 -5.38 5.43
N THR A 81 -15.17 -4.95 6.63
CA THR A 81 -16.55 -4.66 7.00
C THR A 81 -16.64 -3.25 7.57
N ALA A 82 -17.46 -2.41 6.97
CA ALA A 82 -17.68 -1.04 7.43
C ALA A 82 -18.65 -1.01 8.62
N ASN A 83 -18.39 -0.15 9.61
CA ASN A 83 -19.36 0.10 10.67
C ASN A 83 -20.68 0.63 10.08
N PRO A 84 -21.83 0.34 10.72
CA PRO A 84 -23.14 0.83 10.26
C PRO A 84 -23.23 2.35 10.22
N THR A 85 -22.50 3.04 11.09
CA THR A 85 -22.38 4.49 11.12
C THR A 85 -20.93 4.89 10.93
N GLN A 86 -20.70 5.91 10.12
CA GLN A 86 -19.35 6.43 9.82
C GLN A 86 -19.24 7.87 10.29
N ASP A 87 -18.18 8.15 11.04
CA ASP A 87 -17.77 9.51 11.40
C ASP A 87 -16.54 9.89 10.56
N SER A 88 -16.78 10.14 9.28
CA SER A 88 -15.74 10.49 8.34
C SER A 88 -16.23 11.49 7.31
N ARG A 89 -15.28 12.13 6.61
CA ARG A 89 -15.58 13.10 5.55
C ARG A 89 -16.35 12.49 4.37
N THR A 90 -16.16 11.21 4.10
CA THR A 90 -16.73 10.51 2.95
C THR A 90 -17.97 9.69 3.29
N THR A 91 -18.37 9.63 4.56
CA THR A 91 -19.46 8.77 5.05
C THR A 91 -19.31 7.30 4.68
N ALA A 92 -18.12 6.87 4.32
CA ALA A 92 -17.76 5.51 3.93
C ALA A 92 -16.49 5.06 4.65
N PHE A 93 -16.27 3.75 4.70
CA PHE A 93 -15.03 3.15 5.17
C PHE A 93 -14.08 3.01 3.96
N GLU A 94 -13.05 3.85 3.93
CA GLU A 94 -12.10 3.91 2.83
C GLU A 94 -10.75 3.37 3.23
N VAL A 95 -10.28 2.38 2.47
CA VAL A 95 -9.08 1.61 2.77
C VAL A 95 -8.16 1.55 1.57
N PHE A 96 -6.88 1.77 1.83
CA PHE A 96 -5.82 1.48 0.89
C PHE A 96 -5.30 0.07 1.16
N LEU A 97 -5.45 -0.83 0.19
CA LEU A 97 -4.85 -2.16 0.23
C LEU A 97 -3.53 -2.14 -0.53
N LEU A 98 -2.49 -2.65 0.10
CA LEU A 98 -1.16 -2.75 -0.50
C LEU A 98 -0.60 -4.13 -0.19
N GLY A 99 0.10 -4.68 -1.16
CA GLY A 99 0.88 -5.87 -0.92
C GLY A 99 1.60 -6.35 -2.15
N GLY A 100 2.40 -7.37 -1.99
CA GLY A 100 3.19 -7.90 -3.09
C GLY A 100 4.06 -9.05 -2.68
N GLN A 101 4.73 -9.61 -3.66
CA GLN A 101 5.64 -10.72 -3.47
C GLN A 101 6.81 -10.29 -2.58
N PRO A 102 7.12 -11.03 -1.50
CA PRO A 102 8.30 -10.76 -0.67
C PRO A 102 9.58 -10.89 -1.49
N ILE A 103 10.41 -9.86 -1.49
CA ILE A 103 11.68 -9.85 -2.25
C ILE A 103 12.72 -10.76 -1.58
N ARG A 104 12.72 -10.83 -0.24
CA ARG A 104 13.61 -11.68 0.57
C ARG A 104 15.10 -11.46 0.34
N GLU A 105 15.48 -10.24 0.00
CA GLU A 105 16.86 -9.81 -0.13
C GLU A 105 17.34 -9.12 1.16
N GLN A 106 18.66 -9.04 1.34
CA GLN A 106 19.22 -8.24 2.42
C GLN A 106 18.87 -6.77 2.21
N VAL A 107 18.65 -6.08 3.33
CA VAL A 107 18.37 -4.65 3.35
C VAL A 107 19.39 -3.98 4.25
N VAL A 108 20.18 -3.08 3.67
CA VAL A 108 21.09 -2.19 4.38
C VAL A 108 20.67 -0.76 4.15
N GLN A 109 20.39 -0.04 5.22
CA GLN A 109 19.95 1.34 5.17
C GLN A 109 20.94 2.26 5.88
N TYR A 110 21.23 3.39 5.24
CA TYR A 110 21.96 4.50 5.85
C TYR A 110 21.46 5.82 5.29
N GLY A 111 20.95 6.69 6.16
CA GLY A 111 20.30 7.94 5.74
C GLY A 111 19.15 7.66 4.76
N PRO A 112 19.11 8.35 3.60
CA PRO A 112 18.06 8.13 2.59
C PRO A 112 18.33 6.93 1.67
N PHE A 113 19.47 6.26 1.79
CA PHE A 113 19.87 5.19 0.88
C PHE A 113 19.51 3.82 1.45
N VAL A 114 18.92 2.97 0.61
CA VAL A 114 18.56 1.59 0.91
C VAL A 114 19.12 0.72 -0.22
N MET A 115 20.00 -0.22 0.13
CA MET A 115 20.66 -1.12 -0.81
C MET A 115 20.68 -2.54 -0.25
N ASN A 116 21.15 -3.51 -1.03
CA ASN A 116 21.27 -4.90 -0.60
C ASN A 116 22.51 -5.14 0.26
N ASP A 117 23.54 -4.29 0.15
CA ASP A 117 24.78 -4.40 0.90
C ASP A 117 25.37 -3.02 1.27
N LYS A 118 26.41 -3.05 2.13
CA LYS A 118 27.09 -1.83 2.58
C LYS A 118 27.85 -1.13 1.46
N GLN A 119 28.39 -1.88 0.52
CA GLN A 119 29.15 -1.30 -0.59
C GLN A 119 28.25 -0.51 -1.52
N GLY A 120 27.05 -1.02 -1.81
CA GLY A 120 26.02 -0.29 -2.56
C GLY A 120 25.62 1.02 -1.88
N VAL A 121 25.51 1.03 -0.54
CA VAL A 121 25.24 2.27 0.22
C VAL A 121 26.38 3.28 0.08
N ILE A 122 27.62 2.86 0.20
CA ILE A 122 28.80 3.72 0.04
C ILE A 122 28.82 4.31 -1.37
N GLN A 123 28.64 3.46 -2.38
CA GLN A 123 28.59 3.89 -3.78
C GLN A 123 27.47 4.90 -4.04
N ALA A 124 26.29 4.67 -3.49
CA ALA A 124 25.15 5.59 -3.62
C ALA A 124 25.45 6.97 -2.98
N MET A 125 26.13 6.99 -1.84
CA MET A 125 26.56 8.24 -1.19
C MET A 125 27.56 9.00 -2.05
N GLU A 126 28.56 8.31 -2.61
CA GLU A 126 29.55 8.89 -3.51
C GLU A 126 28.90 9.44 -4.79
N ASP A 127 27.97 8.68 -5.38
CA ASP A 127 27.24 9.09 -6.58
C ASP A 127 26.38 10.33 -6.31
N PHE A 128 25.75 10.41 -5.15
CA PHE A 128 25.00 11.59 -4.73
C PHE A 128 25.90 12.82 -4.58
N GLN A 129 27.05 12.67 -3.89
CA GLN A 129 28.01 13.76 -3.68
C GLN A 129 28.60 14.29 -4.99
N HIS A 130 28.75 13.43 -5.99
CA HIS A 130 29.25 13.79 -7.31
C HIS A 130 28.16 14.20 -8.32
N GLY A 131 26.89 14.32 -7.87
CA GLY A 131 25.77 14.74 -8.72
C GLY A 131 25.38 13.72 -9.79
N ARG A 132 25.70 12.43 -9.59
CA ARG A 132 25.43 11.36 -10.57
C ARG A 132 23.99 10.86 -10.58
N PHE A 133 23.13 11.32 -9.66
CA PHE A 133 21.71 10.98 -9.65
C PHE A 133 20.87 11.81 -10.63
N GLY A 134 21.52 12.59 -11.47
CA GLY A 134 20.87 13.44 -12.44
C GLY A 134 20.51 14.81 -11.87
N HIS A 135 19.81 15.58 -12.68
CA HIS A 135 19.40 16.93 -12.36
C HIS A 135 17.89 17.09 -12.58
N ILE A 136 17.20 17.70 -11.63
CA ILE A 136 15.79 18.06 -11.80
C ILE A 136 15.76 19.47 -12.39
N PRO A 137 15.25 19.66 -13.62
CA PRO A 137 15.11 20.99 -14.21
C PRO A 137 14.25 21.89 -13.30
N PRO A 138 14.52 23.21 -13.24
CA PRO A 138 13.77 24.13 -12.37
C PRO A 138 12.25 24.17 -12.60
N ASP A 139 11.82 23.79 -13.80
CA ASP A 139 10.42 23.76 -14.25
C ASP A 139 9.79 22.36 -14.24
N ALA A 140 10.55 21.32 -13.84
CA ALA A 140 10.06 19.94 -13.83
C ALA A 140 8.96 19.68 -12.79
N ILE A 141 8.92 20.48 -11.72
CA ILE A 141 7.90 20.39 -10.68
C ILE A 141 7.14 21.72 -10.68
N GLN A 142 6.04 21.77 -11.41
CA GLN A 142 5.11 22.90 -11.32
C GLN A 142 4.16 22.68 -10.14
N PRO A 143 4.02 23.63 -9.21
CA PRO A 143 3.00 23.50 -8.17
C PRO A 143 1.61 23.45 -8.82
N PHE A 144 0.77 22.53 -8.32
CA PHE A 144 -0.64 22.45 -8.74
C PHE A 144 -1.27 23.83 -8.49
N ARG A 145 -1.65 24.49 -9.57
CA ARG A 145 -2.46 25.73 -9.54
C ARG A 145 -3.91 25.28 -9.72
N GLY A 146 -4.61 25.06 -8.60
CA GLY A 146 -6.04 24.84 -8.58
C GLY A 146 -6.82 26.05 -9.06
#